data_c47ede72b094939c3b71bc60412af27e
#
_entry.id   c47ede72b094939c3b71bc60412af27e
#
_cell.length_a   1.000
_cell.length_b   1.000
_cell.length_c   1.000
_cell.angle_alpha   90.00
_cell.angle_beta   90.00
_cell.angle_gamma   90.00
#
_symmetry.space_group_name_H-M   'P 1'
#
loop_
_entity.id
_entity.type
_entity.pdbx_description
1 polymer ?
#
loop_
_entity_poly.entity_id
_entity_poly.type
_entity_poly.pdbx_seq_one_letter_code
_entity_poly.pdbx_strand_id
1 'polypeptide(L)' 'STVSWKDAIVKAIAEASKTIDYLSDVTVLEQRASTSGGKISEYFVDIDVSFSIDLNRKDNKDA' A
#
# COMPACT_ATOMS: atom_id res chain seq x y z
N SER A 1 -3.92 -10.64 4.57
CA SER A 1 -5.34 -10.87 4.31
C SER A 1 -5.64 -12.36 4.22
N THR A 2 -6.84 -12.73 4.61
CA THR A 2 -7.33 -14.10 4.45
C THR A 2 -8.29 -14.21 3.26
N VAL A 3 -8.49 -13.15 2.52
CA VAL A 3 -9.48 -13.07 1.44
C VAL A 3 -8.83 -13.19 0.07
N SER A 4 -7.86 -12.33 -0.24
CA SER A 4 -7.22 -12.32 -1.55
C SER A 4 -6.03 -11.38 -1.54
N TRP A 5 -5.19 -11.45 -2.59
CA TRP A 5 -4.11 -10.48 -2.76
C TRP A 5 -4.66 -9.08 -3.00
N LYS A 6 -5.75 -8.96 -3.74
CA LYS A 6 -6.38 -7.66 -3.97
C LYS A 6 -6.80 -7.04 -2.64
N ASP A 7 -7.41 -7.83 -1.77
CA ASP A 7 -7.81 -7.35 -0.45
C ASP A 7 -6.60 -6.95 0.38
N ALA A 8 -5.51 -7.71 0.29
CA ALA A 8 -4.27 -7.39 0.99
C ALA A 8 -3.70 -6.06 0.50
N ILE A 9 -3.73 -5.81 -0.80
CA ILE A 9 -3.25 -4.56 -1.39
C ILE A 9 -4.10 -3.39 -0.90
N VAL A 10 -5.43 -3.54 -0.94
CA VAL A 10 -6.34 -2.48 -0.50
C VAL A 10 -6.10 -2.14 0.96
N LYS A 11 -5.92 -3.15 1.80
CA LYS A 11 -5.65 -2.91 3.22
C LYS A 11 -4.31 -2.24 3.45
N ALA A 12 -3.29 -2.63 2.68
CA ALA A 12 -1.97 -2.02 2.79
C ALA A 12 -2.02 -0.54 2.41
N ILE A 13 -2.74 -0.21 1.34
CA ILE A 13 -2.91 1.17 0.90
C ILE A 13 -3.65 1.98 1.95
N ALA A 14 -4.72 1.42 2.51
CA ALA A 14 -5.49 2.10 3.54
C ALA A 14 -4.62 2.40 4.77
N GLU A 15 -3.76 1.46 5.15
CA GLU A 15 -2.88 1.63 6.28
C GLU A 15 -1.84 2.72 6.00
N ALA A 16 -1.24 2.70 4.81
CA ALA A 16 -0.27 3.72 4.41
C ALA A 16 -0.91 5.10 4.37
N SER A 17 -2.16 5.19 3.93
CA SER A 17 -2.87 6.47 3.80
C SER A 17 -3.15 7.14 5.14
N LYS A 18 -3.04 6.41 6.23
CA LYS A 18 -3.25 7.01 7.55
C LYS A 18 -2.13 7.97 7.93
N THR A 19 -0.93 7.76 7.40
CA THR A 19 0.23 8.56 7.76
C THR A 19 0.80 9.36 6.60
N ILE A 20 0.38 9.06 5.37
CA ILE A 20 0.87 9.71 4.16
C ILE A 20 -0.33 10.32 3.44
N ASP A 21 -0.34 11.65 3.32
CA ASP A 21 -1.49 12.35 2.74
C ASP A 21 -1.55 12.26 1.22
N TYR A 22 -0.41 12.15 0.57
CA TYR A 22 -0.35 12.24 -0.90
C TYR A 22 0.34 11.02 -1.47
N LEU A 23 -0.36 9.89 -1.45
CA LEU A 23 0.11 8.69 -2.13
C LEU A 23 -0.09 8.89 -3.63
N SER A 24 0.99 8.79 -4.40
CA SER A 24 0.91 8.93 -5.85
C SER A 24 0.91 7.59 -6.55
N ASP A 25 1.74 6.66 -6.08
CA ASP A 25 1.89 5.36 -6.74
C ASP A 25 2.10 4.25 -5.72
N VAL A 26 1.66 3.07 -6.10
CA VAL A 26 1.90 1.85 -5.33
C VAL A 26 2.42 0.80 -6.30
N THR A 27 3.58 0.25 -5.99
CA THR A 27 4.15 -0.84 -6.76
C THR A 27 4.11 -2.10 -5.92
N VAL A 28 3.54 -3.16 -6.48
CA VAL A 28 3.53 -4.46 -5.80
C VAL A 28 4.85 -5.13 -6.12
N LEU A 29 5.67 -5.34 -5.09
CA LEU A 29 6.99 -5.93 -5.25
C LEU A 29 6.92 -7.45 -5.25
N GLU A 30 6.08 -8.00 -4.40
CA GLU A 30 6.00 -9.45 -4.25
C GLU A 30 4.63 -9.84 -3.74
N GLN A 31 4.14 -10.97 -4.22
CA GLN A 31 2.90 -11.57 -3.71
C GLN A 31 3.26 -12.95 -3.16
N ARG A 32 2.85 -13.21 -1.93
CA ARG A 32 3.14 -14.47 -1.27
C ARG A 32 1.86 -15.00 -0.62
N ALA A 33 1.83 -16.30 -0.39
CA ALA A 33 0.72 -16.93 0.29
C ALA A 33 1.23 -17.99 1.24
N SER A 34 0.60 -18.08 2.40
CA SER A 34 0.81 -19.19 3.31
C SER A 34 -0.24 -20.25 3.00
N THR A 35 0.16 -21.50 3.10
CA THR A 35 -0.74 -22.61 2.80
C THR A 35 -0.85 -23.54 4.00
N SER A 36 -1.98 -24.20 4.09
CA SER A 36 -2.23 -25.20 5.12
C SER A 36 -3.17 -26.23 4.55
N GLY A 37 -2.76 -27.50 4.58
CA GLY A 37 -3.59 -28.59 4.10
C GLY A 37 -3.94 -28.48 2.62
N GLY A 38 -3.03 -27.92 1.81
CA GLY A 38 -3.26 -27.76 0.39
C GLY A 38 -4.12 -26.56 0.01
N LYS A 39 -4.43 -25.71 0.96
CA LYS A 39 -5.25 -24.53 0.73
C LYS A 39 -4.51 -23.28 1.18
N ILE A 40 -4.81 -22.15 0.56
CA ILE A 40 -4.22 -20.88 0.97
C ILE A 40 -4.90 -20.42 2.26
N SER A 41 -4.10 -20.17 3.29
CA SER A 41 -4.60 -19.70 4.56
C SER A 41 -4.49 -18.18 4.69
N GLU A 42 -3.48 -17.57 4.05
CA GLU A 42 -3.27 -16.14 4.16
C GLU A 42 -2.55 -15.63 2.94
N TYR A 43 -2.90 -14.41 2.54
CA TYR A 43 -2.29 -13.71 1.41
C TYR A 43 -1.45 -12.56 1.93
N PHE A 44 -0.23 -12.42 1.39
CA PHE A 44 0.67 -11.35 1.74
C PHE A 44 1.10 -10.60 0.49
N VAL A 45 1.24 -9.30 0.60
CA VAL A 45 1.84 -8.48 -0.45
C VAL A 45 2.89 -7.59 0.16
N ASP A 46 4.00 -7.43 -0.56
CA ASP A 46 5.00 -6.43 -0.25
C ASP A 46 4.84 -5.33 -1.27
N ILE A 47 4.67 -4.11 -0.80
CA ILE A 47 4.45 -2.98 -1.69
C ILE A 47 5.47 -1.89 -1.41
N ASP A 48 5.74 -1.11 -2.46
CA ASP A 48 6.53 0.09 -2.38
C ASP A 48 5.59 1.24 -2.70
N VAL A 49 5.54 2.22 -1.81
CA VAL A 49 4.64 3.37 -2.01
C VAL A 49 5.46 4.61 -2.28
N SER A 50 5.01 5.37 -3.25
CA SER A 50 5.58 6.67 -3.57
C SER A 50 4.58 7.74 -3.16
N PHE A 51 5.11 8.85 -2.67
CA PHE A 51 4.26 9.96 -2.28
C PHE A 51 4.90 11.27 -2.71
N SER A 52 4.07 12.26 -2.91
CA SER A 52 4.54 13.58 -3.28
C SER A 52 4.65 14.46 -2.05
N ILE A 53 5.74 15.20 -1.98
CA ILE A 53 5.92 16.25 -0.97
C ILE A 53 5.86 17.56 -1.73
N ASP A 54 4.85 18.37 -1.45
CA ASP A 54 4.72 19.65 -2.09
C ASP A 54 5.42 20.71 -1.26
N LEU A 55 6.66 20.96 -1.61
CA LEU A 55 7.50 21.93 -0.90
C LEU A 55 7.18 23.37 -1.30
N ASN A 56 6.40 23.60 -2.34
CA ASN A 56 6.05 24.92 -2.82
C ASN A 56 4.74 25.42 -2.25
N ARG A 57 4.11 24.65 -1.56
CA ARG A 57 2.85 25.00 -0.97
C ARG A 57 3.03 26.10 0.12
N LYS A 58 3.37 26.33 -0.21
CA LYS A 58 3.72 26.97 0.39
C LYS A 58 3.43 28.01 0.38
N ASP A 59 3.48 27.50 0.19
CA ASP A 59 3.34 27.85 -0.18
C ASP A 59 2.86 28.32 -0.45
N ASN A 60 2.79 28.64 -0.21
CA ASN A 60 2.39 28.68 -0.67
C ASN A 60 2.37 29.33 -0.84
N LYS A 61 2.63 29.75 -0.69
CA LYS A 61 2.77 30.00 -0.94
C LYS A 61 3.00 30.49 -1.42
N ASP A 62 3.10 30.69 -1.26
CA ASP A 62 3.43 30.67 -1.83
C ASP A 62 3.64 30.85 -2.15
N ALA A 63 3.58 31.34 -2.01
CA ALA A 63 3.78 30.99 -2.40
C ALA A 63 4.00 31.26 -2.50
#